data_9d47f76e16bc35977fc6ddd78d4de3ea
#
_entry.id   9d47f76e16bc35977fc6ddd78d4de3ea
#
_cell.length_a   1.000
_cell.length_b   1.000
_cell.length_c   1.000
_cell.angle_alpha   90.00
_cell.angle_beta   90.00
_cell.angle_gamma   90.00
#
_symmetry.space_group_name_H-M   'P 1'
#
loop_
_entity.id
_entity.type
_entity.pdbx_description
1 polymer ?
#
loop_
_entity_poly.entity_id
_entity_poly.type
_entity_poly.pdbx_seq_one_letter_code
_entity_poly.pdbx_strand_id
1 'polypeptide(L)'
;MKSLACLAAFVVLASMLPAQTPAPGSTPPAKMLSQVIDWQKLVFTPTKTGQRVAVFEAPTPTLDKFHCHISTLNPGENTGALHRHPQEELVIIKEGTLEINIDGKIQTATAGSMIFYSANENENMRNIGKTPATYYVIQFWTPSTPKE
;
A
#
# COMPACT_ATOMS: atom_id res chain seq x y z
N MET A 1 -64.54 -24.20 -19.80
CA MET A 1 -63.23 -23.96 -20.45
C MET A 1 -62.22 -23.81 -19.34
N LYS A 2 -61.41 -24.84 -19.08
CA LYS A 2 -60.42 -24.84 -17.99
C LYS A 2 -59.05 -24.53 -18.61
N SER A 3 -58.43 -23.40 -18.21
CA SER A 3 -57.10 -22.95 -18.67
C SER A 3 -56.05 -23.62 -17.81
N LEU A 4 -55.16 -24.38 -18.44
CA LEU A 4 -54.03 -25.09 -17.80
C LEU A 4 -52.84 -24.15 -17.85
N ALA A 5 -52.38 -23.63 -16.68
CA ALA A 5 -51.16 -22.84 -16.59
C ALA A 5 -49.96 -23.83 -16.41
N CYS A 6 -49.07 -23.84 -17.41
CA CYS A 6 -47.83 -24.57 -17.38
C CYS A 6 -46.78 -23.76 -16.57
N LEU A 7 -46.37 -24.30 -15.43
CA LEU A 7 -45.27 -23.75 -14.60
C LEU A 7 -43.96 -24.29 -15.15
N ALA A 8 -43.17 -23.44 -15.80
CA ALA A 8 -41.83 -23.81 -16.23
C ALA A 8 -40.84 -23.60 -15.04
N ALA A 9 -40.29 -24.64 -14.50
CA ALA A 9 -39.24 -24.59 -13.50
C ALA A 9 -37.90 -24.34 -14.19
N PHE A 10 -37.32 -23.18 -13.94
CA PHE A 10 -35.94 -22.87 -14.33
C PHE A 10 -34.98 -23.52 -13.33
N VAL A 11 -34.28 -24.56 -13.74
CA VAL A 11 -33.14 -25.12 -12.99
C VAL A 11 -31.92 -24.28 -13.33
N VAL A 12 -31.47 -23.45 -12.36
CA VAL A 12 -30.20 -22.73 -12.45
C VAL A 12 -29.09 -23.73 -12.11
N LEU A 13 -28.36 -24.19 -13.11
CA LEU A 13 -27.13 -24.98 -12.92
C LEU A 13 -26.02 -24.03 -12.50
N ALA A 14 -25.70 -23.98 -11.21
CA ALA A 14 -24.51 -23.30 -10.72
C ALA A 14 -23.27 -24.08 -11.17
N SER A 15 -22.56 -23.59 -12.17
CA SER A 15 -21.26 -24.11 -12.57
C SER A 15 -20.23 -23.74 -11.50
N MET A 16 -19.86 -24.72 -10.66
CA MET A 16 -18.69 -24.61 -9.79
C MET A 16 -17.44 -24.60 -10.66
N LEU A 17 -16.80 -23.43 -10.81
CA LEU A 17 -15.46 -23.33 -11.35
C LEU A 17 -14.49 -24.08 -10.40
N PRO A 18 -13.66 -25.01 -10.91
CA PRO A 18 -12.68 -25.68 -10.07
C PRO A 18 -11.66 -24.65 -9.57
N ALA A 19 -11.35 -24.71 -8.28
CA ALA A 19 -10.26 -23.93 -7.68
C ALA A 19 -8.98 -24.22 -8.47
N GLN A 20 -8.36 -23.19 -9.04
CA GLN A 20 -7.09 -23.32 -9.75
C GLN A 20 -6.02 -23.77 -8.74
N THR A 21 -5.55 -24.99 -8.86
CA THR A 21 -4.34 -25.46 -8.18
C THR A 21 -3.16 -24.63 -8.69
N PRO A 22 -2.30 -24.10 -7.80
CA PRO A 22 -1.08 -23.39 -8.21
C PRO A 22 -0.24 -24.30 -9.12
N ALA A 23 0.34 -23.72 -10.17
CA ALA A 23 1.21 -24.45 -11.08
C ALA A 23 2.38 -25.09 -10.29
N PRO A 24 2.71 -26.37 -10.52
CA PRO A 24 3.82 -27.03 -9.84
C PRO A 24 5.14 -26.39 -10.29
N GLY A 25 5.89 -25.75 -9.36
CA GLY A 25 7.25 -25.30 -9.61
C GLY A 25 7.65 -23.91 -9.14
N SER A 26 6.77 -23.06 -8.61
CA SER A 26 7.20 -21.78 -8.02
C SER A 26 7.66 -22.00 -6.57
N THR A 27 8.97 -21.99 -6.36
CA THR A 27 9.53 -21.88 -5.00
C THR A 27 8.94 -20.62 -4.34
N PRO A 28 8.34 -20.72 -3.13
CA PRO A 28 7.88 -19.53 -2.43
C PRO A 28 9.02 -18.50 -2.31
N PRO A 29 8.73 -17.20 -2.40
CA PRO A 29 9.75 -16.18 -2.26
C PRO A 29 10.47 -16.34 -0.91
N ALA A 30 11.79 -16.18 -0.93
CA ALA A 30 12.60 -16.28 0.28
C ALA A 30 12.15 -15.24 1.30
N LYS A 31 11.97 -15.65 2.56
CA LYS A 31 11.60 -14.75 3.65
C LYS A 31 12.77 -13.83 3.99
N MET A 32 12.47 -12.56 4.18
CA MET A 32 13.46 -11.58 4.64
C MET A 32 13.88 -11.91 6.07
N LEU A 33 15.18 -11.94 6.27
CA LEU A 33 15.82 -12.14 7.58
C LEU A 33 16.31 -10.79 8.13
N SER A 34 16.73 -10.79 9.40
CA SER A 34 17.30 -9.62 10.06
C SER A 34 18.52 -9.10 9.29
N GLN A 35 18.55 -7.81 9.04
CA GLN A 35 19.62 -7.14 8.29
C GLN A 35 19.74 -5.67 8.68
N VAL A 36 20.88 -5.08 8.40
CA VAL A 36 21.12 -3.63 8.51
C VAL A 36 21.00 -3.02 7.11
N ILE A 37 20.17 -2.00 6.99
CA ILE A 37 20.07 -1.20 5.76
C ILE A 37 20.92 0.05 5.94
N ASP A 38 22.02 0.10 5.21
CA ASP A 38 22.95 1.21 5.26
C ASP A 38 22.43 2.35 4.38
N TRP A 39 22.05 3.47 5.00
CA TRP A 39 21.57 4.67 4.30
C TRP A 39 22.52 5.13 3.19
N GLN A 40 23.84 5.05 3.41
CA GLN A 40 24.84 5.51 2.44
C GLN A 40 24.89 4.68 1.15
N LYS A 41 24.29 3.48 1.17
CA LYS A 41 24.22 2.59 0.01
C LYS A 41 22.90 2.68 -0.76
N LEU A 42 21.95 3.48 -0.30
CA LEU A 42 20.68 3.67 -0.98
C LEU A 42 20.85 4.55 -2.21
N VAL A 43 20.40 4.06 -3.36
CA VAL A 43 20.46 4.78 -4.63
C VAL A 43 19.06 5.29 -4.98
N PHE A 44 18.86 6.60 -4.84
CA PHE A 44 17.60 7.25 -5.15
C PHE A 44 17.43 7.43 -6.66
N THR A 45 16.23 7.17 -7.14
CA THR A 45 15.83 7.37 -8.53
C THR A 45 14.93 8.61 -8.62
N PRO A 46 15.17 9.54 -9.55
CA PRO A 46 14.29 10.67 -9.79
C PRO A 46 12.86 10.22 -10.15
N THR A 47 11.87 10.96 -9.67
CA THR A 47 10.46 10.82 -10.02
C THR A 47 9.91 12.16 -10.51
N LYS A 48 8.67 12.21 -10.98
CA LYS A 48 8.02 13.46 -11.41
C LYS A 48 7.95 14.50 -10.27
N THR A 49 7.78 14.05 -9.02
CA THR A 49 7.51 14.91 -7.85
C THR A 49 8.72 15.05 -6.91
N GLY A 50 9.84 14.38 -7.23
CA GLY A 50 11.05 14.39 -6.40
C GLY A 50 11.96 13.20 -6.67
N GLN A 51 12.14 12.32 -5.68
CA GLN A 51 12.92 11.08 -5.84
C GLN A 51 12.41 9.97 -4.92
N ARG A 52 12.76 8.73 -5.23
CA ARG A 52 12.36 7.55 -4.46
C ARG A 52 13.45 6.47 -4.48
N VAL A 53 13.52 5.67 -3.41
CA VAL A 53 14.27 4.42 -3.37
C VAL A 53 13.41 3.32 -2.73
N ALA A 54 13.33 2.16 -3.38
CA ALA A 54 12.81 0.94 -2.76
C ALA A 54 13.89 0.40 -1.80
N VAL A 55 13.52 0.17 -0.54
CA VAL A 55 14.43 -0.35 0.46
C VAL A 55 14.35 -1.87 0.54
N PHE A 56 13.14 -2.39 0.71
CA PHE A 56 12.85 -3.83 0.65
C PHE A 56 11.38 -4.10 0.35
N GLU A 57 11.12 -5.27 -0.22
CA GLU A 57 9.79 -5.84 -0.36
C GLU A 57 9.93 -7.37 -0.35
N ALA A 58 9.46 -8.03 0.72
CA ALA A 58 9.56 -9.48 0.87
C ALA A 58 8.60 -9.99 1.96
N PRO A 59 8.19 -11.27 1.94
CA PRO A 59 7.57 -11.90 3.08
C PRO A 59 8.55 -12.01 4.26
N THR A 60 8.00 -12.06 5.48
CA THR A 60 8.75 -12.32 6.71
C THR A 60 8.23 -13.58 7.40
N PRO A 61 8.78 -14.02 8.54
CA PRO A 61 8.22 -15.13 9.29
C PRO A 61 6.74 -14.96 9.68
N THR A 62 6.25 -13.72 9.85
CA THR A 62 4.90 -13.41 10.37
C THR A 62 4.06 -12.53 9.44
N LEU A 63 4.63 -11.98 8.37
CA LEU A 63 3.94 -11.12 7.41
C LEU A 63 3.98 -11.76 6.03
N ASP A 64 2.88 -11.68 5.30
CA ASP A 64 2.80 -12.11 3.90
C ASP A 64 3.65 -11.21 3.00
N LYS A 65 3.73 -9.91 3.32
CA LYS A 65 4.62 -8.95 2.68
C LYS A 65 4.97 -7.83 3.66
N PHE A 66 6.24 -7.46 3.69
CA PHE A 66 6.75 -6.28 4.38
C PHE A 66 7.45 -5.41 3.34
N HIS A 67 6.99 -4.19 3.20
CA HIS A 67 7.51 -3.23 2.22
C HIS A 67 8.02 -1.99 2.91
N CYS A 68 9.14 -1.47 2.42
CA CYS A 68 9.62 -0.14 2.78
C CYS A 68 10.19 0.55 1.55
N HIS A 69 9.81 1.80 1.39
CA HIS A 69 10.50 2.72 0.49
C HIS A 69 10.72 4.07 1.17
N ILE A 70 11.61 4.87 0.61
CA ILE A 70 11.83 6.23 1.03
C ILE A 70 11.52 7.13 -0.16
N SER A 71 10.73 8.17 0.09
CA SER A 71 10.37 9.17 -0.91
C SER A 71 10.78 10.56 -0.46
N THR A 72 11.09 11.40 -1.43
CA THR A 72 11.28 12.84 -1.23
C THR A 72 10.32 13.57 -2.16
N LEU A 73 9.56 14.52 -1.63
CA LEU A 73 8.72 15.46 -2.39
C LEU A 73 9.38 16.81 -2.48
N ASN A 74 9.47 17.37 -3.67
CA ASN A 74 9.88 18.76 -3.87
C ASN A 74 8.85 19.72 -3.25
N PRO A 75 9.21 20.98 -2.94
CA PRO A 75 8.26 21.96 -2.44
C PRO A 75 7.03 22.11 -3.32
N GLY A 76 5.83 22.05 -2.71
CA GLY A 76 4.54 22.15 -3.39
C GLY A 76 4.02 20.86 -4.00
N GLU A 77 4.85 19.84 -4.17
CA GLU A 77 4.46 18.54 -4.74
C GLU A 77 3.68 17.68 -3.73
N ASN A 78 2.95 16.68 -4.25
CA ASN A 78 2.11 15.77 -3.48
C ASN A 78 2.29 14.32 -3.92
N THR A 79 1.73 13.38 -3.14
CA THR A 79 1.78 11.93 -3.41
C THR A 79 0.80 11.46 -4.49
N GLY A 80 0.04 12.37 -5.08
CA GLY A 80 -0.99 12.07 -6.08
C GLY A 80 -2.40 12.38 -5.59
N ALA A 81 -3.40 11.85 -6.30
CA ALA A 81 -4.80 11.96 -5.89
C ALA A 81 -5.04 11.26 -4.56
N LEU A 82 -6.10 11.65 -3.86
CA LEU A 82 -6.59 10.96 -2.69
C LEU A 82 -6.86 9.49 -3.06
N HIS A 83 -6.28 8.56 -2.35
CA HIS A 83 -6.36 7.12 -2.63
C HIS A 83 -6.41 6.31 -1.32
N ARG A 84 -6.66 5.02 -1.45
CA ARG A 84 -6.68 4.06 -0.33
C ARG A 84 -6.10 2.74 -0.77
N HIS A 85 -5.67 1.94 0.18
CA HIS A 85 -5.12 0.60 -0.05
C HIS A 85 -5.53 -0.37 1.09
N PRO A 86 -5.54 -1.69 0.84
CA PRO A 86 -6.06 -2.67 1.79
C PRO A 86 -5.12 -2.96 2.97
N GLN A 87 -3.83 -2.63 2.87
CA GLN A 87 -2.86 -2.79 3.95
C GLN A 87 -2.79 -1.52 4.82
N GLU A 88 -2.27 -1.67 6.01
CA GLU A 88 -1.91 -0.57 6.89
C GLU A 88 -0.57 0.03 6.47
N GLU A 89 -0.40 1.32 6.77
CA GLU A 89 0.81 2.06 6.43
C GLU A 89 1.28 2.92 7.60
N LEU A 90 2.59 2.92 7.84
CA LEU A 90 3.27 3.82 8.76
C LEU A 90 4.21 4.73 7.95
N VAL A 91 4.03 6.04 8.06
CA VAL A 91 4.94 7.04 7.50
C VAL A 91 5.73 7.68 8.62
N ILE A 92 7.05 7.83 8.43
CA ILE A 92 7.94 8.52 9.37
C ILE A 92 8.63 9.65 8.61
N ILE A 93 8.42 10.89 9.05
CA ILE A 93 9.03 12.06 8.42
C ILE A 93 10.47 12.21 8.89
N LYS A 94 11.41 12.09 7.97
CA LYS A 94 12.84 12.33 8.23
C LYS A 94 13.17 13.81 8.23
N GLU A 95 12.64 14.56 7.26
CA GLU A 95 12.88 16.01 7.10
C GLU A 95 11.75 16.66 6.31
N GLY A 96 11.60 17.97 6.48
CA GLY A 96 10.59 18.77 5.79
C GLY A 96 9.30 18.96 6.59
N THR A 97 8.28 19.52 5.93
CA THR A 97 6.95 19.79 6.50
C THR A 97 5.89 19.34 5.51
N LEU A 98 5.06 18.42 5.94
CA LEU A 98 4.00 17.83 5.12
C LEU A 98 2.62 18.22 5.65
N GLU A 99 1.71 18.51 4.75
CA GLU A 99 0.29 18.49 4.96
C GLU A 99 -0.19 17.06 4.75
N ILE A 100 -0.93 16.54 5.71
CA ILE A 100 -1.43 15.17 5.77
C ILE A 100 -2.95 15.23 5.66
N ASN A 101 -3.51 14.51 4.70
CA ASN A 101 -4.96 14.38 4.54
C ASN A 101 -5.37 12.94 4.85
N ILE A 102 -6.21 12.75 5.85
CA ILE A 102 -6.81 11.46 6.24
C ILE A 102 -8.33 11.63 6.20
N ASP A 103 -8.99 10.99 5.25
CA ASP A 103 -10.46 11.10 5.04
C ASP A 103 -10.98 12.55 5.06
N GLY A 104 -10.23 13.48 4.44
CA GLY A 104 -10.56 14.90 4.39
C GLY A 104 -10.15 15.71 5.62
N LYS A 105 -9.60 15.09 6.65
CA LYS A 105 -9.03 15.78 7.81
C LYS A 105 -7.59 16.18 7.52
N ILE A 106 -7.33 17.48 7.51
CA ILE A 106 -6.02 18.04 7.22
C ILE A 106 -5.24 18.29 8.50
N GLN A 107 -4.00 17.80 8.55
CA GLN A 107 -3.06 18.02 9.66
C GLN A 107 -1.69 18.39 9.09
N THR A 108 -0.88 19.06 9.89
CA THR A 108 0.51 19.34 9.55
C THR A 108 1.44 18.44 10.37
N ALA A 109 2.43 17.85 9.70
CA ALA A 109 3.44 17.01 10.32
C ALA A 109 4.84 17.46 9.89
N THR A 110 5.81 17.40 10.81
CA THR A 110 7.19 17.84 10.62
C THR A 110 8.17 16.69 10.89
N ALA A 111 9.46 16.93 10.70
CA ALA A 111 10.51 15.96 10.97
C ALA A 111 10.34 15.31 12.36
N GLY A 112 10.44 13.97 12.42
CA GLY A 112 10.23 13.15 13.61
C GLY A 112 8.76 12.74 13.85
N SER A 113 7.78 13.34 13.13
CA SER A 113 6.39 12.90 13.22
C SER A 113 6.19 11.53 12.59
N MET A 114 5.24 10.77 13.14
CA MET A 114 4.75 9.51 12.59
C MET A 114 3.29 9.65 12.23
N ILE A 115 2.91 9.12 11.07
CA ILE A 115 1.55 9.05 10.57
C ILE A 115 1.19 7.58 10.42
N PHE A 116 0.07 7.17 10.97
CA PHE A 116 -0.46 5.84 10.76
C PHE A 116 -1.74 5.96 9.94
N TYR A 117 -1.79 5.24 8.84
CA TYR A 117 -2.97 5.07 8.01
C TYR A 117 -3.54 3.68 8.22
N SER A 118 -4.80 3.62 8.65
CA SER A 118 -5.52 2.35 8.73
C SER A 118 -5.86 1.84 7.34
N ALA A 119 -6.00 0.53 7.24
CA ALA A 119 -6.45 -0.11 6.01
C ALA A 119 -7.73 0.53 5.45
N ASN A 120 -7.73 0.84 4.15
CA ASN A 120 -8.84 1.44 3.40
C ASN A 120 -9.25 2.87 3.80
N GLU A 121 -8.49 3.59 4.61
CA GLU A 121 -8.67 5.03 4.78
C GLU A 121 -8.14 5.79 3.55
N ASN A 122 -8.85 6.85 3.14
CA ASN A 122 -8.37 7.69 2.05
C ASN A 122 -7.25 8.61 2.54
N GLU A 123 -6.17 8.65 1.78
CA GLU A 123 -4.99 9.41 2.16
C GLU A 123 -4.33 10.12 0.98
N ASN A 124 -3.64 11.19 1.26
CA ASN A 124 -2.54 11.75 0.50
C ASN A 124 -1.72 12.73 1.36
N MET A 125 -0.54 13.08 0.84
CA MET A 125 0.35 14.05 1.49
C MET A 125 0.84 15.09 0.50
N ARG A 126 1.12 16.29 0.98
CA ARG A 126 1.68 17.40 0.21
C ARG A 126 2.84 18.06 0.95
N ASN A 127 3.92 18.34 0.27
CA ASN A 127 5.00 19.16 0.84
C ASN A 127 4.59 20.65 0.82
N ILE A 128 4.31 21.19 2.00
CA ILE A 128 3.97 22.60 2.23
C ILE A 128 5.17 23.44 2.70
N GLY A 129 6.33 22.79 2.86
CA GLY A 129 7.58 23.45 3.20
C GLY A 129 8.24 24.14 2.01
N LYS A 130 9.34 24.84 2.29
CA LYS A 130 10.18 25.53 1.28
C LYS A 130 11.36 24.68 0.80
N THR A 131 11.58 23.53 1.43
CA THR A 131 12.66 22.58 1.14
C THR A 131 12.05 21.23 0.78
N PRO A 132 12.78 20.32 0.13
CA PRO A 132 12.34 18.95 -0.05
C PRO A 132 11.97 18.29 1.28
N ALA A 133 10.94 17.46 1.26
CA ALA A 133 10.48 16.67 2.41
C ALA A 133 10.75 15.18 2.14
N THR A 134 11.52 14.54 3.02
CA THR A 134 11.90 13.13 2.91
C THR A 134 11.23 12.32 4.01
N TYR A 135 10.66 11.17 3.67
CA TYR A 135 9.92 10.31 4.58
C TYR A 135 10.05 8.83 4.20
N TYR A 136 9.95 7.98 5.20
CA TYR A 136 9.84 6.53 5.06
C TYR A 136 8.37 6.16 4.94
N VAL A 137 8.07 5.23 4.04
CA VAL A 137 6.78 4.56 3.93
C VAL A 137 6.99 3.10 4.23
N ILE A 138 6.28 2.60 5.23
CA ILE A 138 6.37 1.23 5.72
C ILE A 138 4.98 0.61 5.64
N GLN A 139 4.83 -0.45 4.85
CA GLN A 139 3.56 -1.14 4.66
C GLN A 139 3.72 -2.61 5.03
N PHE A 140 2.66 -3.19 5.62
CA PHE A 140 2.68 -4.58 6.05
C PHE A 140 1.37 -5.29 5.72
N TRP A 141 1.52 -6.41 5.02
CA TRP A 141 0.42 -7.31 4.70
C TRP A 141 0.47 -8.51 5.64
N THR A 142 -0.64 -8.75 6.30
CA THR A 142 -0.86 -9.92 7.13
C THR A 142 -1.69 -10.96 6.37
N PRO A 143 -1.82 -12.20 6.86
CA PRO A 143 -2.76 -13.17 6.30
C PRO A 143 -4.22 -12.69 6.27
N SER A 144 -4.57 -11.69 7.08
CA SER A 144 -5.90 -11.06 7.14
C SER A 144 -6.08 -9.90 6.18
N THR A 145 -4.99 -9.37 5.59
CA THR A 145 -5.07 -8.27 4.62
C THR A 145 -5.82 -8.76 3.37
N PRO A 146 -6.89 -8.07 2.91
CA PRO A 146 -7.59 -8.45 1.69
C PRO A 146 -6.63 -8.54 0.50
N LYS A 147 -6.83 -9.54 -0.33
CA LYS A 147 -6.08 -9.66 -1.60
C LYS A 147 -6.73 -8.75 -2.63
N GLU A 148 -5.91 -7.99 -3.34
CA GLU A 148 -6.32 -7.17 -4.48
C GLU A 148 -6.69 -8.05 -5.69
#